data_f010d6dec3fae036bf241d3e94bbe5f3
#
_entry.id   f010d6dec3fae036bf241d3e94bbe5f3
#
_cell.length_a   1.000
_cell.length_b   1.000
_cell.length_c   1.000
_cell.angle_alpha   90.00
_cell.angle_beta   90.00
_cell.angle_gamma   90.00
#
_symmetry.space_group_name_H-M   'P 1'
#
loop_
_entity.id
_entity.type
_entity.pdbx_description
1 polymer ?
#
loop_
_entity_poly.entity_id
_entity_poly.type
_entity_poly.pdbx_seq_one_letter_code
_entity_poly.pdbx_strand_id
1 'polypeptide(L)'
;PSPVRRVDIPKNDGGVRKLGIPTVIDRIIQQAIAQVLNPIYEPKFSNGSYGYRPNRSAKDAILKAKEYADEGYKYAVCLDLSKYFDTLNHELLMNMLRKDIKDKMLIELIKRYLKSGVMENGIVMRTNEGSPQGGNLSPLLANIYLDKFDKEFEGRGVKVIRYADDIILLAKSIRAAERLLGTSTEYLEKKLKLKVNTEKSRAVSVYSIRNFGFSALRWEGTERVH
;
A
#
# COMPACT_ATOMS: atom_id res chain seq x y z
N PRO A 1 10.88 -21.16 -5.85
CA PRO A 1 11.01 -19.79 -6.38
C PRO A 1 12.48 -19.38 -6.53
N SER A 2 12.79 -18.71 -7.63
CA SER A 2 14.12 -18.14 -7.89
C SER A 2 14.24 -16.75 -7.27
N PRO A 3 15.46 -16.27 -6.94
CA PRO A 3 15.69 -14.90 -6.55
C PRO A 3 15.25 -13.94 -7.67
N VAL A 4 14.66 -12.80 -7.30
CA VAL A 4 14.30 -11.78 -8.29
C VAL A 4 15.52 -11.02 -8.78
N ARG A 5 15.57 -10.67 -10.08
CA ARG A 5 16.63 -9.86 -10.64
C ARG A 5 16.39 -8.39 -10.29
N ARG A 6 17.37 -7.75 -9.65
CA ARG A 6 17.34 -6.32 -9.36
C ARG A 6 17.46 -5.49 -10.63
N VAL A 7 16.61 -4.48 -10.76
CA VAL A 7 16.67 -3.47 -11.81
C VAL A 7 16.40 -2.11 -11.17
N ASP A 8 17.26 -1.16 -11.43
CA ASP A 8 17.14 0.20 -10.94
C ASP A 8 16.43 1.07 -11.99
N ILE A 9 15.35 1.74 -11.58
CA ILE A 9 14.59 2.67 -12.42
C ILE A 9 14.75 4.08 -11.85
N PRO A 10 15.20 5.07 -12.63
CA PRO A 10 15.28 6.45 -12.19
C PRO A 10 13.89 6.99 -11.82
N LYS A 11 13.81 7.74 -10.73
CA LYS A 11 12.63 8.52 -10.37
C LYS A 11 12.75 9.94 -10.92
N ASN A 12 11.62 10.61 -11.12
CA ASN A 12 11.60 12.00 -11.58
C ASN A 12 12.20 13.00 -10.58
N ASP A 13 12.33 12.60 -9.30
CA ASP A 13 12.94 13.40 -8.22
C ASP A 13 14.44 13.18 -8.05
N GLY A 14 15.08 12.48 -9.00
CA GLY A 14 16.53 12.14 -8.95
C GLY A 14 16.83 10.90 -8.11
N GLY A 15 15.85 10.31 -7.44
CA GLY A 15 16.02 9.06 -6.70
C GLY A 15 15.98 7.83 -7.60
N VAL A 16 16.20 6.66 -7.02
CA VAL A 16 16.16 5.36 -7.71
C VAL A 16 15.05 4.49 -7.09
N ARG A 17 14.25 3.85 -7.95
CA ARG A 17 13.31 2.80 -7.56
C ARG A 17 13.91 1.43 -7.88
N LYS A 18 14.11 0.63 -6.87
CA LYS A 18 14.67 -0.72 -7.01
C LYS A 18 13.56 -1.73 -7.28
N LEU A 19 13.45 -2.23 -8.51
CA LEU A 19 12.52 -3.30 -8.86
C LEU A 19 13.17 -4.67 -8.72
N GLY A 20 12.37 -5.68 -8.37
CA GLY A 20 12.77 -7.08 -8.38
C GLY A 20 11.95 -7.83 -9.43
N ILE A 21 12.57 -8.21 -10.55
CA ILE A 21 11.89 -8.91 -11.65
C ILE A 21 11.98 -10.41 -11.44
N PRO A 22 10.85 -11.11 -11.17
CA PRO A 22 10.81 -12.57 -11.07
C PRO A 22 11.07 -13.23 -12.44
N THR A 23 11.43 -14.49 -12.43
CA THR A 23 11.48 -15.32 -13.66
C THR A 23 10.09 -15.41 -14.30
N VAL A 24 10.04 -15.78 -15.59
CA VAL A 24 8.76 -15.95 -16.29
C VAL A 24 7.88 -17.01 -15.59
N ILE A 25 8.47 -18.12 -15.20
CA ILE A 25 7.78 -19.21 -14.48
C ILE A 25 7.24 -18.71 -13.14
N ASP A 26 8.06 -18.00 -12.37
CA ASP A 26 7.63 -17.43 -11.07
C ASP A 26 6.50 -16.42 -11.24
N ARG A 27 6.51 -15.60 -12.29
CA ARG A 27 5.41 -14.68 -12.60
C ARG A 27 4.10 -15.40 -12.90
N ILE A 28 4.17 -16.49 -13.68
CA ILE A 28 2.98 -17.31 -14.00
C ILE A 28 2.40 -17.90 -12.71
N ILE A 29 3.23 -18.50 -11.86
CA ILE A 29 2.78 -19.10 -10.59
C ILE A 29 2.23 -18.02 -9.65
N GLN A 30 2.91 -16.90 -9.50
CA GLN A 30 2.42 -15.79 -8.68
C GLN A 30 1.09 -15.24 -9.18
N GLN A 31 0.91 -15.14 -10.50
CA GLN A 31 -0.34 -14.72 -11.12
C GLN A 31 -1.47 -15.73 -10.84
N ALA A 32 -1.20 -17.01 -10.95
CA ALA A 32 -2.17 -18.06 -10.64
C ALA A 32 -2.60 -17.99 -9.15
N ILE A 33 -1.65 -17.81 -8.23
CA ILE A 33 -1.94 -17.61 -6.81
C ILE A 33 -2.82 -16.35 -6.61
N ALA A 34 -2.46 -15.23 -7.25
CA ALA A 34 -3.23 -13.99 -7.15
C ALA A 34 -4.66 -14.16 -7.67
N GLN A 35 -4.86 -14.88 -8.79
CA GLN A 35 -6.19 -15.15 -9.34
C GLN A 35 -7.07 -15.98 -8.40
N VAL A 36 -6.49 -16.94 -7.68
CA VAL A 36 -7.21 -17.75 -6.69
C VAL A 36 -7.53 -16.95 -5.42
N LEU A 37 -6.61 -16.11 -4.97
CA LEU A 37 -6.76 -15.37 -3.72
C LEU A 37 -7.60 -14.09 -3.87
N ASN A 38 -7.56 -13.40 -5.02
CA ASN A 38 -8.32 -12.17 -5.23
C ASN A 38 -9.83 -12.33 -4.94
N PRO A 39 -10.55 -13.36 -5.42
CA PRO A 39 -11.97 -13.53 -5.08
C PRO A 39 -12.23 -13.72 -3.58
N ILE A 40 -11.25 -14.22 -2.83
CA ILE A 40 -11.37 -14.45 -1.39
C ILE A 40 -11.20 -13.14 -0.60
N TYR A 41 -10.25 -12.29 -1.04
CA TYR A 41 -9.89 -11.09 -0.32
C TYR A 41 -10.62 -9.83 -0.80
N GLU A 42 -10.95 -9.74 -2.08
CA GLU A 42 -11.61 -8.56 -2.66
C GLU A 42 -12.90 -8.16 -1.92
N PRO A 43 -13.81 -9.08 -1.56
CA PRO A 43 -15.01 -8.72 -0.79
C PRO A 43 -14.72 -8.28 0.65
N LYS A 44 -13.54 -8.62 1.17
CA LYS A 44 -13.15 -8.32 2.55
C LYS A 44 -12.45 -6.97 2.70
N PHE A 45 -11.88 -6.44 1.62
CA PHE A 45 -11.15 -5.17 1.68
C PHE A 45 -12.07 -3.99 1.99
N SER A 46 -11.53 -3.03 2.75
CA SER A 46 -12.17 -1.75 3.01
C SER A 46 -12.66 -1.08 1.74
N ASN A 47 -13.80 -0.40 1.81
CA ASN A 47 -14.32 0.42 0.72
C ASN A 47 -13.45 1.65 0.46
N GLY A 48 -12.68 2.10 1.43
CA GLY A 48 -11.72 3.19 1.30
C GLY A 48 -10.41 2.81 0.58
N SER A 49 -10.20 1.51 0.27
CA SER A 49 -9.02 1.02 -0.46
C SER A 49 -9.29 0.96 -1.96
N TYR A 50 -8.44 1.63 -2.77
CA TYR A 50 -8.62 1.77 -4.22
C TYR A 50 -7.48 1.17 -5.05
N GLY A 51 -6.24 1.20 -4.56
CA GLY A 51 -5.08 0.74 -5.31
C GLY A 51 -5.01 -0.77 -5.49
N TYR A 52 -4.56 -1.22 -6.66
CA TYR A 52 -4.40 -2.63 -7.01
C TYR A 52 -5.67 -3.49 -6.89
N ARG A 53 -6.83 -2.88 -7.06
CA ARG A 53 -8.12 -3.56 -6.98
C ARG A 53 -8.87 -3.48 -8.31
N PRO A 54 -9.61 -4.54 -8.70
CA PRO A 54 -10.41 -4.50 -9.92
C PRO A 54 -11.51 -3.44 -9.82
N ASN A 55 -11.80 -2.78 -10.93
CA ASN A 55 -12.85 -1.77 -11.07
C ASN A 55 -12.72 -0.57 -10.10
N ARG A 56 -11.52 -0.29 -9.61
CA ARG A 56 -11.20 0.86 -8.77
C ARG A 56 -10.00 1.60 -9.33
N SER A 57 -10.04 2.91 -9.29
CA SER A 57 -9.01 3.77 -9.84
C SER A 57 -8.57 4.84 -8.84
N ALA A 58 -7.46 5.48 -9.14
CA ALA A 58 -7.01 6.64 -8.39
C ALA A 58 -7.98 7.82 -8.53
N LYS A 59 -8.67 7.94 -9.68
CA LYS A 59 -9.73 8.92 -9.89
C LYS A 59 -10.89 8.72 -8.91
N ASP A 60 -11.29 7.48 -8.67
CA ASP A 60 -12.37 7.17 -7.72
C ASP A 60 -11.98 7.54 -6.29
N ALA A 61 -10.71 7.31 -5.91
CA ALA A 61 -10.17 7.73 -4.63
C ALA A 61 -10.23 9.26 -4.44
N ILE A 62 -9.89 10.02 -5.48
CA ILE A 62 -9.96 11.49 -5.45
C ILE A 62 -11.42 11.96 -5.37
N LEU A 63 -12.31 11.40 -6.17
CA LEU A 63 -13.73 11.76 -6.13
C LEU A 63 -14.33 11.49 -4.75
N LYS A 64 -13.95 10.38 -4.12
CA LYS A 64 -14.39 10.07 -2.74
C LYS A 64 -13.80 11.04 -1.71
N ALA A 65 -12.55 11.45 -1.88
CA ALA A 65 -11.94 12.48 -1.02
C ALA A 65 -12.68 13.81 -1.13
N LYS A 66 -13.08 14.21 -2.35
CA LYS A 66 -13.86 15.42 -2.61
C LYS A 66 -15.26 15.32 -1.96
N GLU A 67 -15.95 14.20 -2.12
CA GLU A 67 -17.24 13.95 -1.46
C GLU A 67 -17.15 14.17 0.05
N TYR A 68 -16.13 13.59 0.70
CA TYR A 68 -15.93 13.80 2.14
C TYR A 68 -15.56 15.25 2.50
N ALA A 69 -14.82 15.97 1.64
CA ALA A 69 -14.56 17.38 1.83
C ALA A 69 -15.85 18.23 1.80
N ASP A 70 -16.77 17.89 0.89
CA ASP A 70 -18.09 18.52 0.77
C ASP A 70 -18.99 18.18 1.99
N GLU A 71 -18.81 16.99 2.62
CA GLU A 71 -19.43 16.61 3.91
C GLU A 71 -18.84 17.36 5.12
N GLY A 72 -17.87 18.26 4.91
CA GLY A 72 -17.26 19.09 5.97
C GLY A 72 -15.96 18.54 6.56
N TYR A 73 -15.35 17.51 5.97
CA TYR A 73 -14.01 17.04 6.35
C TYR A 73 -12.95 17.90 5.66
N LYS A 74 -12.64 19.06 6.26
CA LYS A 74 -11.79 20.10 5.65
C LYS A 74 -10.29 19.91 5.86
N TYR A 75 -9.89 18.88 6.59
CA TYR A 75 -8.48 18.58 6.89
C TYR A 75 -8.16 17.14 6.54
N ALA A 76 -6.95 16.91 6.04
CA ALA A 76 -6.46 15.61 5.67
C ALA A 76 -5.10 15.33 6.32
N VAL A 77 -4.92 14.10 6.75
CA VAL A 77 -3.62 13.52 7.10
C VAL A 77 -3.14 12.72 5.91
N CYS A 78 -2.06 13.16 5.28
CA CYS A 78 -1.39 12.41 4.23
C CYS A 78 -0.24 11.64 4.86
N LEU A 79 -0.24 10.32 4.73
CA LEU A 79 0.81 9.43 5.24
C LEU A 79 1.57 8.83 4.06
N ASP A 80 2.89 8.95 4.09
CA ASP A 80 3.84 8.33 3.15
C ASP A 80 4.61 7.23 3.89
N LEU A 81 4.62 6.02 3.34
CA LEU A 81 5.34 4.89 3.91
C LEU A 81 6.73 4.77 3.29
N SER A 82 7.76 4.77 4.14
CA SER A 82 9.14 4.63 3.68
C SER A 82 9.39 3.21 3.18
N LYS A 83 9.69 3.08 1.88
CA LYS A 83 10.06 1.79 1.25
C LYS A 83 9.08 0.66 1.60
N TYR A 84 7.78 0.93 1.49
CA TYR A 84 6.72 0.03 1.94
C TYR A 84 6.92 -1.43 1.53
N PHE A 85 7.15 -1.69 0.23
CA PHE A 85 7.36 -3.04 -0.28
C PHE A 85 8.62 -3.72 0.27
N ASP A 86 9.65 -2.94 0.61
CA ASP A 86 10.92 -3.47 1.13
C ASP A 86 10.88 -3.76 2.64
N THR A 87 9.86 -3.27 3.36
CA THR A 87 9.78 -3.33 4.84
C THR A 87 8.62 -4.16 5.37
N LEU A 88 7.86 -4.82 4.49
CA LEU A 88 6.76 -5.71 4.90
C LEU A 88 7.26 -6.82 5.82
N ASN A 89 6.73 -6.89 7.04
CA ASN A 89 7.10 -7.93 7.99
C ASN A 89 6.49 -9.27 7.58
N HIS A 90 7.35 -10.24 7.21
CA HIS A 90 6.92 -11.55 6.72
C HIS A 90 6.06 -12.31 7.74
N GLU A 91 6.42 -12.27 9.03
CA GLU A 91 5.71 -13.01 10.07
C GLU A 91 4.28 -12.48 10.24
N LEU A 92 4.13 -11.15 10.34
CA LEU A 92 2.82 -10.52 10.41
C LEU A 92 1.97 -10.84 9.19
N LEU A 93 2.53 -10.73 7.99
CA LEU A 93 1.83 -11.07 6.76
C LEU A 93 1.39 -12.54 6.73
N MET A 94 2.29 -13.47 7.08
CA MET A 94 1.97 -14.89 7.13
C MET A 94 0.89 -15.21 8.16
N ASN A 95 0.88 -14.50 9.31
CA ASN A 95 -0.17 -14.65 10.32
C ASN A 95 -1.53 -14.12 9.82
N MET A 96 -1.54 -13.05 9.00
CA MET A 96 -2.77 -12.58 8.36
C MET A 96 -3.30 -13.61 7.36
N LEU A 97 -2.45 -14.13 6.48
CA LEU A 97 -2.82 -15.11 5.47
C LEU A 97 -3.36 -16.41 6.07
N ARG A 98 -2.75 -16.94 7.13
CA ARG A 98 -3.19 -18.18 7.83
C ARG A 98 -4.59 -18.10 8.44
N LYS A 99 -5.14 -16.90 8.66
CA LYS A 99 -6.51 -16.76 9.14
C LYS A 99 -7.53 -17.23 8.10
N ASP A 100 -7.27 -16.91 6.85
CA ASP A 100 -8.20 -17.16 5.74
C ASP A 100 -7.80 -18.40 4.91
N ILE A 101 -6.50 -18.66 4.74
CA ILE A 101 -5.98 -19.73 3.91
C ILE A 101 -5.63 -20.93 4.81
N LYS A 102 -6.35 -22.05 4.62
CA LYS A 102 -6.11 -23.29 5.38
C LYS A 102 -5.13 -24.23 4.71
N ASP A 103 -4.88 -24.04 3.41
CA ASP A 103 -3.90 -24.82 2.65
C ASP A 103 -2.47 -24.48 3.09
N LYS A 104 -1.85 -25.46 3.78
CA LYS A 104 -0.47 -25.31 4.30
C LYS A 104 0.56 -25.25 3.18
N MET A 105 0.32 -25.92 2.06
CA MET A 105 1.25 -25.94 0.91
C MET A 105 1.27 -24.57 0.23
N LEU A 106 0.11 -23.96 0.03
CA LEU A 106 0.00 -22.62 -0.51
C LEU A 106 0.66 -21.57 0.41
N ILE A 107 0.42 -21.66 1.71
CA ILE A 107 1.07 -20.78 2.70
C ILE A 107 2.60 -20.91 2.65
N GLU A 108 3.12 -22.13 2.59
CA GLU A 108 4.57 -22.36 2.49
C GLU A 108 5.14 -21.86 1.16
N LEU A 109 4.41 -22.01 0.06
CA LEU A 109 4.81 -21.50 -1.25
C LEU A 109 4.91 -19.97 -1.24
N ILE A 110 3.91 -19.27 -0.69
CA ILE A 110 3.93 -17.81 -0.54
C ILE A 110 5.13 -17.39 0.31
N LYS A 111 5.37 -18.06 1.43
CA LYS A 111 6.53 -17.80 2.29
C LYS A 111 7.85 -17.96 1.55
N ARG A 112 7.98 -18.99 0.69
CA ARG A 112 9.17 -19.18 -0.14
C ARG A 112 9.35 -18.05 -1.15
N TYR A 113 8.28 -17.52 -1.74
CA TYR A 113 8.34 -16.34 -2.61
C TYR A 113 8.84 -15.10 -1.86
N LEU A 114 8.35 -14.84 -0.66
CA LEU A 114 8.81 -13.73 0.16
C LEU A 114 10.30 -13.86 0.54
N LYS A 115 10.79 -15.08 0.73
CA LYS A 115 12.17 -15.41 1.12
C LYS A 115 13.11 -15.73 -0.04
N SER A 116 12.63 -15.64 -1.29
CA SER A 116 13.45 -16.03 -2.47
C SER A 116 14.70 -15.18 -2.66
N GLY A 117 14.70 -13.98 -2.07
CA GLY A 117 15.85 -13.09 -2.13
C GLY A 117 15.91 -12.26 -3.43
N VAL A 118 16.95 -11.49 -3.51
CA VAL A 118 17.24 -10.59 -4.63
C VAL A 118 18.62 -10.91 -5.18
N MET A 119 18.70 -11.00 -6.50
CA MET A 119 19.97 -11.14 -7.22
C MET A 119 20.40 -9.76 -7.75
N GLU A 120 21.53 -9.28 -7.31
CA GLU A 120 22.16 -8.03 -7.74
C GLU A 120 23.61 -8.33 -8.14
N ASN A 121 24.00 -8.00 -9.36
CA ASN A 121 25.36 -8.25 -9.90
C ASN A 121 25.83 -9.71 -9.75
N GLY A 122 24.92 -10.68 -9.93
CA GLY A 122 25.23 -12.11 -9.80
C GLY A 122 25.28 -12.65 -8.36
N ILE A 123 25.13 -11.79 -7.36
CA ILE A 123 25.13 -12.16 -5.94
C ILE A 123 23.69 -12.27 -5.44
N VAL A 124 23.34 -13.39 -4.81
CA VAL A 124 22.03 -13.61 -4.21
C VAL A 124 22.04 -13.16 -2.76
N MET A 125 21.22 -12.16 -2.44
CA MET A 125 20.99 -11.69 -1.08
C MET A 125 19.64 -12.21 -0.59
N ARG A 126 19.63 -12.89 0.56
CA ARG A 126 18.38 -13.33 1.21
C ARG A 126 17.67 -12.13 1.83
N THR A 127 16.33 -12.14 1.76
CA THR A 127 15.48 -11.13 2.38
C THR A 127 14.72 -11.74 3.56
N ASN A 128 14.75 -11.07 4.73
CA ASN A 128 13.97 -11.47 5.90
C ASN A 128 12.70 -10.64 6.06
N GLU A 129 12.57 -9.59 5.28
CA GLU A 129 11.42 -8.67 5.22
C GLU A 129 11.21 -8.21 3.78
N GLY A 130 10.06 -7.60 3.52
CA GLY A 130 9.70 -7.06 2.23
C GLY A 130 9.05 -8.06 1.28
N SER A 131 8.45 -7.51 0.24
CA SER A 131 7.93 -8.25 -0.92
C SER A 131 8.53 -7.63 -2.17
N PRO A 132 9.09 -8.42 -3.10
CA PRO A 132 9.76 -7.87 -4.27
C PRO A 132 8.84 -6.90 -5.03
N GLN A 133 9.27 -5.66 -5.21
CA GLN A 133 8.54 -4.69 -5.99
C GLN A 133 8.65 -5.07 -7.49
N GLY A 134 7.57 -5.61 -8.07
CA GLY A 134 7.52 -6.12 -9.44
C GLY A 134 7.03 -7.57 -9.56
N GLY A 135 6.81 -8.26 -8.44
CA GLY A 135 6.12 -9.56 -8.43
C GLY A 135 4.60 -9.41 -8.60
N ASN A 136 3.96 -10.31 -9.35
CA ASN A 136 2.52 -10.27 -9.62
C ASN A 136 1.66 -10.46 -8.35
N LEU A 137 2.19 -11.13 -7.34
CA LEU A 137 1.51 -11.38 -6.07
C LEU A 137 1.66 -10.21 -5.08
N SER A 138 2.72 -9.40 -5.20
CA SER A 138 3.07 -8.36 -4.24
C SER A 138 1.97 -7.30 -4.02
N PRO A 139 1.23 -6.84 -5.05
CA PRO A 139 0.14 -5.88 -4.86
C PRO A 139 -1.00 -6.41 -3.97
N LEU A 140 -1.39 -7.68 -4.15
CA LEU A 140 -2.41 -8.32 -3.32
C LEU A 140 -1.94 -8.47 -1.88
N LEU A 141 -0.70 -8.95 -1.66
CA LEU A 141 -0.13 -9.09 -0.33
C LEU A 141 -0.03 -7.74 0.40
N ALA A 142 0.33 -6.69 -0.33
CA ALA A 142 0.36 -5.32 0.17
C ALA A 142 -1.03 -4.86 0.64
N ASN A 143 -2.07 -5.11 -0.14
CA ASN A 143 -3.44 -4.77 0.26
C ASN A 143 -3.91 -5.57 1.48
N ILE A 144 -3.62 -6.87 1.55
CA ILE A 144 -3.94 -7.71 2.71
C ILE A 144 -3.28 -7.16 3.99
N TYR A 145 -2.04 -6.69 3.87
CA TYR A 145 -1.30 -6.14 5.00
C TYR A 145 -1.90 -4.84 5.53
N LEU A 146 -2.20 -3.89 4.64
CA LEU A 146 -2.74 -2.57 5.00
C LEU A 146 -4.24 -2.57 5.30
N ASP A 147 -5.00 -3.58 4.88
CA ASP A 147 -6.42 -3.70 5.21
C ASP A 147 -6.68 -3.70 6.73
N LYS A 148 -5.71 -4.16 7.52
CA LYS A 148 -5.77 -4.03 8.99
C LYS A 148 -5.78 -2.58 9.45
N PHE A 149 -4.99 -1.74 8.82
CA PHE A 149 -4.98 -0.30 9.09
C PHE A 149 -6.31 0.32 8.70
N ASP A 150 -6.76 0.03 7.48
CA ASP A 150 -8.00 0.59 6.94
C ASP A 150 -9.17 0.30 7.89
N LYS A 151 -9.36 -0.96 8.25
CA LYS A 151 -10.45 -1.41 9.15
C LYS A 151 -10.35 -0.86 10.56
N GLU A 152 -9.16 -0.75 11.11
CA GLU A 152 -8.95 -0.19 12.44
C GLU A 152 -9.41 1.27 12.50
N PHE A 153 -9.01 2.08 11.52
CA PHE A 153 -9.37 3.50 11.51
C PHE A 153 -10.82 3.72 11.08
N GLU A 154 -11.35 2.96 10.14
CA GLU A 154 -12.79 2.96 9.82
C GLU A 154 -13.65 2.56 11.02
N GLY A 155 -13.24 1.55 11.77
CA GLY A 155 -13.90 1.13 13.01
C GLY A 155 -13.94 2.21 14.09
N ARG A 156 -12.99 3.16 14.06
CA ARG A 156 -12.98 4.37 14.91
C ARG A 156 -13.81 5.52 14.33
N GLY A 157 -14.52 5.31 13.21
CA GLY A 157 -15.30 6.35 12.54
C GLY A 157 -14.49 7.33 11.69
N VAL A 158 -13.21 7.03 11.42
CA VAL A 158 -12.34 7.86 10.56
C VAL A 158 -12.63 7.57 9.10
N LYS A 159 -12.70 8.60 8.27
CA LYS A 159 -12.78 8.48 6.81
C LYS A 159 -11.39 8.15 6.26
N VAL A 160 -11.21 6.93 5.79
CA VAL A 160 -9.95 6.42 5.25
C VAL A 160 -10.04 6.35 3.73
N ILE A 161 -9.03 6.82 3.04
CA ILE A 161 -8.85 6.64 1.59
C ILE A 161 -7.41 6.20 1.37
N ARG A 162 -7.26 5.07 0.69
CA ARG A 162 -5.94 4.52 0.40
C ARG A 162 -5.80 4.12 -1.07
N TYR A 163 -4.72 4.53 -1.69
CA TYR A 163 -4.30 4.05 -3.00
C TYR A 163 -2.91 3.43 -2.89
N ALA A 164 -2.84 2.10 -2.90
CA ALA A 164 -1.62 1.35 -2.63
C ALA A 164 -1.04 1.67 -1.23
N ASP A 165 0.13 2.29 -1.18
CA ASP A 165 0.85 2.75 0.01
C ASP A 165 0.58 4.23 0.38
N ASP A 166 -0.08 4.97 -0.50
CA ASP A 166 -0.54 6.33 -0.21
C ASP A 166 -1.83 6.30 0.63
N ILE A 167 -1.81 6.86 1.83
CA ILE A 167 -2.91 6.83 2.79
C ILE A 167 -3.35 8.25 3.11
N ILE A 168 -4.67 8.49 3.04
CA ILE A 168 -5.30 9.75 3.47
C ILE A 168 -6.36 9.45 4.52
N LEU A 169 -6.26 10.15 5.66
CA LEU A 169 -7.29 10.18 6.69
C LEU A 169 -7.91 11.56 6.73
N LEU A 170 -9.24 11.64 6.80
CA LEU A 170 -9.93 12.92 6.78
C LEU A 170 -10.49 13.28 8.15
N ALA A 171 -10.43 14.57 8.49
CA ALA A 171 -10.87 15.13 9.75
C ALA A 171 -11.62 16.46 9.56
N LYS A 172 -12.50 16.80 10.53
CA LYS A 172 -13.27 18.04 10.50
C LYS A 172 -12.51 19.27 11.05
N SER A 173 -11.42 19.05 11.81
CA SER A 173 -10.60 20.12 12.37
C SER A 173 -9.10 19.80 12.30
N ILE A 174 -8.26 20.82 12.30
CA ILE A 174 -6.80 20.64 12.28
C ILE A 174 -6.31 19.88 13.52
N ARG A 175 -6.84 20.18 14.70
CA ARG A 175 -6.49 19.47 15.95
C ARG A 175 -6.84 17.98 15.88
N ALA A 176 -7.94 17.62 15.22
CA ALA A 176 -8.30 16.21 15.00
C ALA A 176 -7.34 15.56 13.99
N ALA A 177 -6.96 16.27 12.92
CA ALA A 177 -5.99 15.78 11.94
C ALA A 177 -4.60 15.56 12.58
N GLU A 178 -4.11 16.48 13.41
CA GLU A 178 -2.83 16.32 14.11
C GLU A 178 -2.83 15.12 15.06
N ARG A 179 -3.92 14.91 15.81
CA ARG A 179 -4.07 13.70 16.64
C ARG A 179 -4.11 12.43 15.81
N LEU A 180 -4.82 12.45 14.68
CA LEU A 180 -4.87 11.32 13.76
C LEU A 180 -3.49 11.02 13.17
N LEU A 181 -2.69 12.03 12.81
CA LEU A 181 -1.33 11.86 12.34
C LEU A 181 -0.48 11.09 13.37
N GLY A 182 -0.52 11.50 14.64
CA GLY A 182 0.21 10.82 15.70
C GLY A 182 -0.26 9.38 15.92
N THR A 183 -1.58 9.15 16.06
CA THR A 183 -2.13 7.83 16.34
C THR A 183 -1.99 6.86 15.16
N SER A 184 -2.11 7.35 13.92
CA SER A 184 -1.93 6.53 12.72
C SER A 184 -0.46 6.17 12.51
N THR A 185 0.46 7.09 12.74
CA THR A 185 1.91 6.80 12.72
C THR A 185 2.26 5.74 13.75
N GLU A 186 1.80 5.91 14.98
CA GLU A 186 2.05 4.93 16.05
C GLU A 186 1.50 3.54 15.70
N TYR A 187 0.30 3.45 15.11
CA TYR A 187 -0.29 2.18 14.71
C TYR A 187 0.53 1.52 13.58
N LEU A 188 0.90 2.27 12.55
CA LEU A 188 1.73 1.78 11.45
C LEU A 188 3.07 1.25 11.94
N GLU A 189 3.74 1.99 12.84
CA GLU A 189 5.07 1.62 13.33
C GLU A 189 5.04 0.53 14.39
N LYS A 190 4.19 0.65 15.40
CA LYS A 190 4.16 -0.30 16.51
C LYS A 190 3.39 -1.59 16.20
N LYS A 191 2.25 -1.50 15.50
CA LYS A 191 1.40 -2.67 15.21
C LYS A 191 1.72 -3.33 13.88
N LEU A 192 1.95 -2.54 12.83
CA LEU A 192 2.23 -3.07 11.50
C LEU A 192 3.73 -3.12 11.18
N LYS A 193 4.62 -2.63 12.06
CA LYS A 193 6.08 -2.65 11.86
C LYS A 193 6.53 -1.97 10.55
N LEU A 194 5.73 -1.01 10.07
CA LEU A 194 6.06 -0.19 8.91
C LEU A 194 6.72 1.10 9.36
N LYS A 195 7.51 1.72 8.49
CA LYS A 195 8.16 3.00 8.79
C LYS A 195 7.44 4.13 8.06
N VAL A 196 6.95 5.12 8.83
CA VAL A 196 6.35 6.33 8.27
C VAL A 196 7.44 7.34 7.92
N ASN A 197 7.34 7.95 6.75
CA ASN A 197 8.20 9.05 6.34
C ASN A 197 7.69 10.35 6.98
N THR A 198 8.29 10.75 8.07
CA THR A 198 7.87 11.93 8.86
C THR A 198 8.06 13.26 8.12
N GLU A 199 8.97 13.34 7.15
CA GLU A 199 9.20 14.55 6.36
C GLU A 199 8.08 14.78 5.34
N LYS A 200 7.50 13.69 4.81
CA LYS A 200 6.43 13.76 3.81
C LYS A 200 5.03 13.62 4.41
N SER A 201 4.92 13.00 5.59
CA SER A 201 3.64 12.81 6.26
C SER A 201 3.23 14.06 7.03
N ARG A 202 2.00 14.55 6.79
CA ARG A 202 1.55 15.83 7.36
C ARG A 202 0.03 15.93 7.44
N ALA A 203 -0.43 16.77 8.38
CA ALA A 203 -1.81 17.23 8.44
C ALA A 203 -1.95 18.56 7.70
N VAL A 204 -2.89 18.66 6.77
CA VAL A 204 -3.06 19.82 5.88
C VAL A 204 -4.53 20.10 5.62
N SER A 205 -4.87 21.33 5.19
CA SER A 205 -6.19 21.62 4.66
C SER A 205 -6.39 20.92 3.31
N VAL A 206 -7.57 20.32 3.08
CA VAL A 206 -7.90 19.69 1.79
C VAL A 206 -7.82 20.66 0.62
N TYR A 207 -8.05 21.96 0.86
CA TYR A 207 -7.94 23.00 -0.17
C TYR A 207 -6.51 23.37 -0.55
N SER A 208 -5.51 23.04 0.30
CA SER A 208 -4.09 23.23 0.01
C SER A 208 -3.44 22.05 -0.72
N ILE A 209 -4.15 20.94 -0.86
CA ILE A 209 -3.66 19.74 -1.53
C ILE A 209 -3.90 19.90 -3.03
N ARG A 210 -2.92 20.43 -3.75
CA ARG A 210 -2.98 20.53 -5.23
C ARG A 210 -3.10 19.17 -5.92
N ASN A 211 -2.71 18.07 -5.26
CA ASN A 211 -2.72 16.71 -5.79
C ASN A 211 -2.92 15.74 -4.62
N PHE A 212 -4.04 15.64 -4.01
CA PHE A 212 -4.38 14.70 -2.92
C PHE A 212 -3.32 13.65 -2.52
N GLY A 213 -2.03 14.00 -2.52
CA GLY A 213 -0.92 13.18 -2.04
C GLY A 213 -0.71 11.82 -2.73
N PHE A 214 -1.54 11.43 -3.69
CA PHE A 214 -1.34 10.20 -4.43
C PHE A 214 -0.17 10.38 -5.40
N SER A 215 0.95 9.77 -5.09
CA SER A 215 2.20 9.86 -5.89
C SER A 215 2.02 9.35 -7.33
N ALA A 216 0.97 8.57 -7.58
CA ALA A 216 0.60 8.06 -8.90
C ALA A 216 -0.19 9.05 -9.76
N LEU A 217 -0.62 10.21 -9.22
CA LEU A 217 -1.43 11.18 -9.92
C LEU A 217 -0.72 12.53 -10.03
N ARG A 218 0.15 12.66 -11.04
CA ARG A 218 0.34 13.96 -11.69
C ARG A 218 -0.94 14.25 -12.46
N TRP A 219 -1.78 15.12 -11.94
CA TRP A 219 -2.84 15.70 -12.73
C TRP A 219 -2.22 16.72 -13.72
N GLU A 220 -1.90 16.25 -14.91
CA GLU A 220 -1.74 17.08 -16.09
C GLU A 220 -3.15 17.31 -16.66
N GLY A 221 -3.72 18.44 -16.35
CA GLY A 221 -5.04 18.75 -16.92
C GLY A 221 -5.73 19.87 -16.15
N THR A 222 -5.30 21.09 -16.42
CA THR A 222 -6.15 22.26 -16.33
C THR A 222 -7.32 22.12 -17.31
N GLU A 223 -8.45 21.63 -16.85
CA GLU A 223 -9.72 22.04 -17.44
C GLU A 223 -10.60 22.53 -16.32
N ARG A 224 -10.81 23.86 -16.36
CA ARG A 224 -11.84 24.56 -15.61
C ARG A 224 -13.18 23.96 -16.04
N VAL A 225 -13.84 23.27 -15.14
CA VAL A 225 -15.27 23.02 -15.28
C VAL A 225 -15.95 24.21 -14.59
N HIS A 226 -16.56 25.04 -15.43
CA HIS A 226 -17.49 26.08 -15.02
C HIS A 226 -18.73 25.49 -14.37
#